data_d9089156f29cafc4c8d3c33aaa9b75e7
#
_entry.id   d9089156f29cafc4c8d3c33aaa9b75e7
#
_cell.length_a   1.000
_cell.length_b   1.000
_cell.length_c   1.000
_cell.angle_alpha   90.00
_cell.angle_beta   90.00
_cell.angle_gamma   90.00
#
_symmetry.space_group_name_H-M   'P 1'
#
loop_
_entity.id
_entity.type
_entity.pdbx_description
1 polymer ?
#
loop_
_entity_poly.entity_id
_entity_poly.type
_entity_poly.pdbx_seq_one_letter_code
_entity_poly.pdbx_strand_id
1 'polypeptide(L)'
;MKHYIWMLGLALCFLLSCNSDDSCENYRIATISLEDEYACNDTRYSLDISTTEEFELITNLAEYKDKVTGTCDPTLIDFTNFDLIIGKVRLGSGNDSIDYSLIESCTEGRNLYVTFIQNDAMIAPVITYHVLVPKDEANKTIEVRIFKQTRA
;
A
#
# COMPACT_ATOMS: atom_id res chain seq x y z
N MET A 1 26.14 -57.10 29.63
CA MET A 1 25.64 -56.67 28.31
C MET A 1 24.27 -55.97 28.37
N LYS A 2 23.80 -55.45 29.51
CA LYS A 2 22.48 -54.75 29.62
C LYS A 2 22.57 -53.21 29.75
N HIS A 3 23.74 -52.64 29.84
CA HIS A 3 23.90 -51.19 30.08
C HIS A 3 24.23 -50.36 28.83
N TYR A 4 24.56 -50.99 27.70
CA TYR A 4 24.90 -50.27 26.45
C TYR A 4 23.69 -49.86 25.62
N ILE A 5 22.52 -50.47 25.84
CA ILE A 5 21.29 -50.17 25.07
C ILE A 5 20.66 -48.86 25.53
N TRP A 6 20.88 -48.47 26.80
CA TRP A 6 20.32 -47.26 27.37
C TRP A 6 21.03 -45.96 26.92
N MET A 7 22.32 -46.07 26.59
CA MET A 7 23.08 -44.90 26.12
C MET A 7 22.79 -44.55 24.64
N LEU A 8 22.39 -45.54 23.84
CA LEU A 8 22.07 -45.28 22.42
C LEU A 8 20.76 -44.57 22.22
N GLY A 9 19.81 -44.69 23.15
CA GLY A 9 18.49 -44.01 23.09
C GLY A 9 18.54 -42.52 23.40
N LEU A 10 19.53 -42.09 24.22
CA LEU A 10 19.62 -40.67 24.62
C LEU A 10 20.30 -39.77 23.58
N ALA A 11 21.10 -40.36 22.66
CA ALA A 11 21.83 -39.65 21.64
C ALA A 11 20.96 -39.28 20.41
N LEU A 12 19.80 -39.91 20.25
CA LEU A 12 18.93 -39.69 19.07
C LEU A 12 17.90 -38.55 19.25
N CYS A 13 17.74 -38.03 20.48
CA CYS A 13 16.78 -36.95 20.77
C CYS A 13 17.30 -35.53 20.48
N PHE A 14 18.58 -35.37 20.15
CA PHE A 14 19.16 -34.03 19.91
C PHE A 14 19.17 -33.57 18.45
N LEU A 15 18.65 -34.36 17.51
CA LEU A 15 18.68 -34.01 16.08
C LEU A 15 17.32 -33.45 15.56
N LEU A 16 16.34 -33.24 16.41
CA LEU A 16 15.11 -32.54 16.07
C LEU A 16 15.19 -31.07 16.54
N SER A 17 16.32 -30.41 16.27
CA SER A 17 16.32 -28.96 16.18
C SER A 17 15.61 -28.60 14.88
N CYS A 18 14.30 -28.39 14.93
CA CYS A 18 13.60 -27.60 13.94
C CYS A 18 14.24 -26.22 13.97
N ASN A 19 15.14 -25.96 13.06
CA ASN A 19 15.36 -24.61 12.57
C ASN A 19 14.04 -24.21 11.90
N SER A 20 13.12 -23.62 12.65
CA SER A 20 12.18 -22.68 12.06
C SER A 20 13.04 -21.46 11.67
N ASP A 21 13.67 -21.51 10.52
CA ASP A 21 13.98 -20.29 9.80
C ASP A 21 12.61 -19.64 9.56
N ASP A 22 12.19 -18.78 10.48
CA ASP A 22 11.15 -17.79 10.23
C ASP A 22 11.73 -16.84 9.16
N SER A 23 11.81 -17.35 7.94
CA SER A 23 12.12 -16.54 6.78
C SER A 23 10.98 -15.57 6.62
N CYS A 24 11.21 -14.37 7.10
CA CYS A 24 10.26 -13.29 6.97
C CYS A 24 10.10 -12.98 5.48
N GLU A 25 8.95 -13.31 4.91
CA GLU A 25 8.63 -13.03 3.52
C GLU A 25 7.82 -11.74 3.40
N ASN A 26 8.23 -10.90 2.46
CA ASN A 26 7.44 -9.75 2.07
C ASN A 26 6.18 -10.24 1.33
N TYR A 27 5.02 -9.70 1.67
CA TYR A 27 3.80 -10.06 1.00
C TYR A 27 3.05 -8.84 0.46
N ARG A 28 2.30 -9.05 -0.62
CA ARG A 28 1.48 -8.01 -1.22
C ARG A 28 0.14 -7.95 -0.49
N ILE A 29 -0.25 -6.74 -0.11
CA ILE A 29 -1.57 -6.43 0.46
C ILE A 29 -2.47 -5.94 -0.66
N ALA A 30 -3.72 -6.39 -0.68
CA ALA A 30 -4.73 -5.88 -1.60
C ALA A 30 -5.05 -4.41 -1.29
N THR A 31 -5.13 -3.62 -2.35
CA THR A 31 -5.55 -2.22 -2.32
C THR A 31 -6.88 -2.05 -3.02
N ILE A 32 -7.64 -1.02 -2.66
CA ILE A 32 -8.96 -0.75 -3.23
C ILE A 32 -8.93 0.62 -3.90
N SER A 33 -9.44 0.68 -5.13
CA SER A 33 -9.66 1.93 -5.86
C SER A 33 -10.99 2.55 -5.45
N LEU A 34 -11.04 3.87 -5.29
CA LEU A 34 -12.30 4.61 -5.11
C LEU A 34 -13.18 4.52 -6.35
N GLU A 35 -12.60 4.37 -7.53
CA GLU A 35 -13.34 4.25 -8.79
C GLU A 35 -14.03 2.90 -8.90
N ASP A 36 -13.35 1.82 -8.52
CA ASP A 36 -13.86 0.45 -8.65
C ASP A 36 -14.92 0.12 -7.59
N GLU A 37 -14.69 0.52 -6.34
CA GLU A 37 -15.54 0.11 -5.22
C GLU A 37 -16.64 1.11 -4.90
N TYR A 38 -16.38 2.42 -5.05
CA TYR A 38 -17.27 3.49 -4.61
C TYR A 38 -17.88 4.31 -5.75
N ALA A 39 -17.74 3.84 -6.99
CA ALA A 39 -18.26 4.46 -8.20
C ALA A 39 -17.85 5.94 -8.36
N CYS A 40 -16.72 6.32 -7.80
CA CYS A 40 -16.12 7.63 -8.06
C CYS A 40 -15.59 7.67 -9.49
N ASN A 41 -15.76 8.78 -10.18
CA ASN A 41 -15.35 8.88 -11.58
C ASN A 41 -14.22 9.90 -11.76
N ASP A 42 -13.28 9.55 -12.62
CA ASP A 42 -12.17 10.41 -13.04
C ASP A 42 -11.43 11.08 -11.87
N THR A 43 -11.23 10.32 -10.81
CA THR A 43 -10.69 10.78 -9.53
C THR A 43 -9.31 11.42 -9.67
N ARG A 44 -8.54 11.03 -10.69
CA ARG A 44 -7.24 11.64 -11.02
C ARG A 44 -7.30 13.15 -11.26
N TYR A 45 -8.45 13.62 -11.77
CA TYR A 45 -8.67 15.03 -12.13
C TYR A 45 -9.80 15.67 -11.33
N SER A 46 -10.73 14.87 -10.81
CA SER A 46 -11.90 15.33 -10.06
C SER A 46 -11.71 15.44 -8.55
N LEU A 47 -10.68 14.76 -8.01
CA LEU A 47 -10.29 14.90 -6.62
C LEU A 47 -9.11 15.85 -6.48
N ASP A 48 -9.14 16.63 -5.41
CA ASP A 48 -8.02 17.48 -5.02
C ASP A 48 -7.78 17.39 -3.52
N ILE A 49 -6.53 17.58 -3.10
CA ILE A 49 -6.14 17.53 -1.70
C ILE A 49 -5.37 18.79 -1.32
N SER A 50 -5.75 19.36 -0.16
CA SER A 50 -5.02 20.46 0.45
C SER A 50 -3.90 19.91 1.33
N THR A 51 -2.70 19.80 0.77
CA THR A 51 -1.52 19.32 1.51
C THR A 51 -0.26 20.04 1.07
N THR A 52 0.71 20.16 1.99
CA THR A 52 2.08 20.59 1.72
C THR A 52 3.05 19.41 1.66
N GLU A 53 2.60 18.22 2.03
CA GLU A 53 3.35 16.98 2.00
C GLU A 53 3.18 16.27 0.65
N GLU A 54 4.01 15.26 0.40
CA GLU A 54 3.90 14.45 -0.82
C GLU A 54 2.60 13.64 -0.86
N PHE A 55 2.10 13.25 0.30
CA PHE A 55 0.82 12.55 0.48
C PHE A 55 0.26 12.79 1.88
N GLU A 56 -1.02 12.46 2.03
CA GLU A 56 -1.73 12.42 3.30
C GLU A 56 -2.29 11.03 3.56
N LEU A 57 -2.29 10.62 4.82
CA LEU A 57 -3.01 9.45 5.30
C LEU A 57 -4.30 9.93 5.96
N ILE A 58 -5.43 9.70 5.32
CA ILE A 58 -6.77 10.05 5.80
C ILE A 58 -7.37 8.85 6.50
N THR A 59 -7.63 8.96 7.79
CA THR A 59 -8.03 7.84 8.65
C THR A 59 -9.51 7.84 9.01
N ASN A 60 -10.22 8.93 8.68
CA ASN A 60 -11.64 9.10 9.02
C ASN A 60 -12.35 10.11 8.11
N LEU A 61 -13.68 10.08 8.17
CA LEU A 61 -14.54 10.94 7.36
C LEU A 61 -14.36 12.45 7.65
N ALA A 62 -14.03 12.83 8.88
CA ALA A 62 -13.84 14.23 9.22
C ALA A 62 -12.60 14.80 8.56
N GLU A 63 -11.49 14.08 8.60
CA GLU A 63 -10.24 14.44 7.88
C GLU A 63 -10.46 14.51 6.37
N TYR A 64 -11.21 13.55 5.81
CA TYR A 64 -11.53 13.58 4.39
C TYR A 64 -12.25 14.88 4.01
N LYS A 65 -13.32 15.24 4.74
CA LYS A 65 -14.11 16.45 4.48
C LYS A 65 -13.33 17.76 4.67
N ASP A 66 -12.31 17.73 5.52
CA ASP A 66 -11.45 18.89 5.78
C ASP A 66 -10.40 19.09 4.68
N LYS A 67 -9.81 18.01 4.21
CA LYS A 67 -8.61 18.04 3.35
C LYS A 67 -8.89 17.73 1.88
N VAL A 68 -9.92 16.94 1.57
CA VAL A 68 -10.19 16.45 0.22
C VAL A 68 -11.41 17.16 -0.36
N THR A 69 -11.29 17.62 -1.59
CA THR A 69 -12.39 18.20 -2.36
C THR A 69 -12.59 17.43 -3.66
N GLY A 70 -13.82 17.44 -4.19
CA GLY A 70 -14.12 16.78 -5.45
C GLY A 70 -15.47 16.07 -5.47
N THR A 71 -15.67 15.20 -6.44
CA THR A 71 -16.98 14.61 -6.76
C THR A 71 -17.25 13.24 -6.11
N CYS A 72 -16.27 12.66 -5.43
CA CYS A 72 -16.45 11.40 -4.73
C CYS A 72 -17.19 11.59 -3.41
N ASP A 73 -18.30 10.85 -3.19
CA ASP A 73 -19.04 10.94 -1.93
C ASP A 73 -18.28 10.24 -0.79
N PRO A 74 -17.73 10.99 0.16
CA PRO A 74 -16.93 10.41 1.23
C PRO A 74 -17.75 9.56 2.23
N THR A 75 -19.08 9.68 2.22
CA THR A 75 -19.94 8.94 3.16
C THR A 75 -20.03 7.45 2.82
N LEU A 76 -19.64 7.08 1.59
CA LEU A 76 -19.63 5.71 1.14
C LEU A 76 -18.33 4.99 1.54
N ILE A 77 -17.24 5.74 1.84
CA ILE A 77 -15.94 5.16 2.14
C ILE A 77 -15.96 4.50 3.52
N ASP A 78 -15.55 3.24 3.58
CA ASP A 78 -15.44 2.47 4.83
C ASP A 78 -14.17 2.80 5.60
N PHE A 79 -14.18 3.93 6.29
CA PHE A 79 -13.09 4.31 7.20
C PHE A 79 -13.01 3.48 8.48
N THR A 80 -13.86 2.49 8.67
CA THR A 80 -13.72 1.55 9.79
C THR A 80 -12.61 0.53 9.53
N ASN A 81 -12.54 0.06 8.28
CA ASN A 81 -11.63 -1.00 7.87
C ASN A 81 -10.45 -0.49 7.03
N PHE A 82 -10.54 0.72 6.47
CA PHE A 82 -9.53 1.25 5.55
C PHE A 82 -9.06 2.64 5.94
N ASP A 83 -7.82 2.94 5.57
CA ASP A 83 -7.28 4.28 5.51
C ASP A 83 -7.09 4.67 4.04
N LEU A 84 -7.26 5.96 3.72
CA LEU A 84 -7.05 6.47 2.38
C LEU A 84 -5.68 7.15 2.31
N ILE A 85 -4.81 6.66 1.43
CA ILE A 85 -3.60 7.38 1.03
C ILE A 85 -3.96 8.21 -0.19
N ILE A 86 -3.69 9.51 -0.14
CA ILE A 86 -3.98 10.44 -1.23
C ILE A 86 -2.86 11.47 -1.37
N GLY A 87 -2.48 11.80 -2.58
CA GLY A 87 -1.45 12.79 -2.86
C GLY A 87 -1.55 13.35 -4.27
N LYS A 88 -0.67 14.32 -4.58
CA LYS A 88 -0.60 14.94 -5.89
C LYS A 88 0.79 14.85 -6.48
N VAL A 89 0.85 14.67 -7.79
CA VAL A 89 2.11 14.68 -8.52
C VAL A 89 1.99 15.45 -9.82
N ARG A 90 3.01 16.24 -10.16
CA ARG A 90 3.14 16.80 -11.50
C ARG A 90 3.87 15.83 -12.39
N LEU A 91 3.26 15.49 -13.52
CA LEU A 91 3.86 14.67 -14.57
C LEU A 91 4.51 15.54 -15.65
N GLY A 92 5.42 14.94 -16.42
CA GLY A 92 6.06 15.59 -17.57
C GLY A 92 5.27 15.46 -18.86
N SER A 93 4.34 14.50 -18.91
CA SER A 93 3.48 14.20 -20.07
C SER A 93 2.13 13.67 -19.59
N GLY A 94 1.24 13.33 -20.52
CA GLY A 94 -0.06 12.76 -20.17
C GLY A 94 0.04 11.45 -19.40
N ASN A 95 -1.05 11.02 -18.78
CA ASN A 95 -1.13 9.81 -17.98
C ASN A 95 -2.24 8.87 -18.49
N ASP A 96 -1.89 7.63 -18.77
CA ASP A 96 -2.84 6.58 -19.18
C ASP A 96 -3.45 5.89 -17.95
N SER A 97 -2.62 5.45 -17.01
CA SER A 97 -3.05 4.74 -15.80
C SER A 97 -2.13 5.03 -14.62
N ILE A 98 -2.62 4.67 -13.44
CA ILE A 98 -1.85 4.65 -12.20
C ILE A 98 -1.96 3.23 -11.63
N ASP A 99 -0.82 2.58 -11.46
CA ASP A 99 -0.76 1.25 -10.86
C ASP A 99 -0.30 1.34 -9.41
N TYR A 100 -0.94 0.56 -8.54
CA TYR A 100 -0.65 0.52 -7.12
C TYR A 100 -0.16 -0.86 -6.68
N SER A 101 0.84 -0.88 -5.82
CA SER A 101 1.33 -2.11 -5.20
C SER A 101 1.75 -1.84 -3.77
N LEU A 102 0.97 -2.35 -2.81
CA LEU A 102 1.29 -2.28 -1.39
C LEU A 102 2.01 -3.56 -0.96
N ILE A 103 3.23 -3.42 -0.48
CA ILE A 103 4.06 -4.51 0.02
C ILE A 103 4.27 -4.31 1.52
N GLU A 104 3.95 -5.31 2.30
CA GLU A 104 4.33 -5.35 3.70
C GLU A 104 5.67 -6.07 3.85
N SER A 105 6.63 -5.37 4.41
CA SER A 105 7.94 -5.90 4.76
C SER A 105 7.96 -6.24 6.26
N CYS A 106 8.61 -7.33 6.59
CA CYS A 106 8.80 -7.70 7.98
C CYS A 106 9.69 -6.75 8.77
N THR A 107 10.57 -6.02 8.08
CA THR A 107 11.59 -5.18 8.72
C THR A 107 11.34 -3.68 8.53
N GLU A 108 10.71 -3.29 7.41
CA GLU A 108 10.63 -1.88 6.98
C GLU A 108 9.22 -1.29 7.08
N GLY A 109 8.22 -2.09 7.50
CA GLY A 109 6.82 -1.65 7.51
C GLY A 109 6.15 -1.83 6.14
N ARG A 110 5.26 -0.91 5.78
CA ARG A 110 4.48 -0.97 4.54
C ARG A 110 5.04 -0.01 3.50
N ASN A 111 5.28 -0.50 2.28
CA ASN A 111 5.73 0.29 1.14
C ASN A 111 4.64 0.33 0.08
N LEU A 112 4.09 1.50 -0.20
CA LEU A 112 3.17 1.73 -1.31
C LEU A 112 3.93 2.23 -2.52
N TYR A 113 3.95 1.43 -3.58
CA TYR A 113 4.51 1.79 -4.87
C TYR A 113 3.39 2.35 -5.75
N VAL A 114 3.54 3.59 -6.21
CA VAL A 114 2.61 4.29 -7.11
C VAL A 114 3.32 4.50 -8.42
N THR A 115 2.88 3.81 -9.48
CA THR A 115 3.50 3.88 -10.80
C THR A 115 2.58 4.59 -11.79
N PHE A 116 3.00 5.74 -12.29
CA PHE A 116 2.30 6.49 -13.33
C PHE A 116 2.76 6.01 -14.71
N ILE A 117 1.83 5.47 -15.48
CA ILE A 117 2.07 5.10 -16.88
C ILE A 117 1.77 6.31 -17.74
N GLN A 118 2.82 6.94 -18.26
CA GLN A 118 2.74 8.15 -19.05
C GLN A 118 2.60 7.84 -20.54
N ASN A 119 1.93 8.73 -21.27
CA ASN A 119 1.81 8.71 -22.73
C ASN A 119 2.52 9.90 -23.36
N ASP A 120 2.48 9.98 -24.69
CA ASP A 120 3.20 11.01 -25.47
C ASP A 120 2.47 12.37 -25.55
N ALA A 121 1.34 12.55 -24.83
CA ALA A 121 0.64 13.83 -24.85
C ALA A 121 1.52 14.95 -24.27
N MET A 122 1.66 16.04 -25.01
CA MET A 122 2.48 17.20 -24.63
C MET A 122 1.75 18.09 -23.59
N ILE A 123 1.37 17.50 -22.48
CA ILE A 123 0.75 18.18 -21.34
C ILE A 123 1.53 17.84 -20.09
N ALA A 124 1.56 18.75 -19.13
CA ALA A 124 2.21 18.51 -17.83
C ALA A 124 1.16 18.60 -16.71
N PRO A 125 0.25 17.61 -16.60
CA PRO A 125 -0.84 17.68 -15.66
C PRO A 125 -0.36 17.53 -14.21
N VAL A 126 -1.12 18.10 -13.30
CA VAL A 126 -1.08 17.71 -11.89
C VAL A 126 -2.17 16.66 -11.71
N ILE A 127 -1.80 15.51 -11.22
CA ILE A 127 -2.70 14.35 -11.04
C ILE A 127 -2.79 14.01 -9.57
N THR A 128 -4.00 13.80 -9.10
CA THR A 128 -4.27 13.23 -7.80
C THR A 128 -4.20 11.70 -7.89
N TYR A 129 -3.40 11.08 -7.04
CA TYR A 129 -3.40 9.62 -6.86
C TYR A 129 -3.98 9.29 -5.49
N HIS A 130 -4.64 8.17 -5.40
CA HIS A 130 -5.27 7.73 -4.15
C HIS A 130 -5.49 6.22 -4.16
N VAL A 131 -5.46 5.64 -2.97
CA VAL A 131 -5.74 4.23 -2.77
C VAL A 131 -6.18 3.98 -1.32
N LEU A 132 -7.16 3.11 -1.15
CA LEU A 132 -7.56 2.59 0.15
C LEU A 132 -6.67 1.40 0.51
N VAL A 133 -6.15 1.43 1.71
CA VAL A 133 -5.31 0.39 2.29
C VAL A 133 -5.97 -0.14 3.56
N PRO A 134 -5.94 -1.45 3.82
CA PRO A 134 -6.46 -1.99 5.08
C PRO A 134 -5.78 -1.35 6.28
N LYS A 135 -6.56 -1.00 7.29
CA LYS A 135 -6.02 -0.50 8.56
C LYS A 135 -5.04 -1.50 9.15
N ASP A 136 -3.99 -0.99 9.74
CA ASP A 136 -2.98 -1.77 10.43
C ASP A 136 -3.10 -1.58 11.93
N GLU A 137 -3.49 -2.63 12.64
CA GLU A 137 -3.58 -2.63 14.10
C GLU A 137 -2.21 -2.40 14.77
N ALA A 138 -1.13 -2.75 14.07
CA ALA A 138 0.23 -2.57 14.55
C ALA A 138 0.78 -1.15 14.32
N ASN A 139 0.01 -0.26 13.66
CA ASN A 139 0.40 1.11 13.34
C ASN A 139 1.77 1.22 12.63
N LYS A 140 2.05 0.31 11.71
CA LYS A 140 3.29 0.34 10.93
C LYS A 140 3.35 1.58 10.06
N THR A 141 4.54 2.14 9.95
CA THR A 141 4.78 3.27 9.05
C THR A 141 4.54 2.88 7.60
N ILE A 142 3.85 3.75 6.85
CA ILE A 142 3.68 3.59 5.41
C ILE A 142 4.64 4.55 4.71
N GLU A 143 5.47 4.03 3.82
CA GLU A 143 6.30 4.81 2.90
C GLU A 143 5.66 4.78 1.51
N VAL A 144 5.54 5.95 0.87
CA VAL A 144 5.01 6.06 -0.51
C VAL A 144 6.17 6.31 -1.45
N ARG A 145 6.29 5.47 -2.49
CA ARG A 145 7.33 5.56 -3.51
C ARG A 145 6.70 5.77 -4.89
N ILE A 146 7.03 6.90 -5.53
CA ILE A 146 6.45 7.32 -6.80
C ILE A 146 7.38 6.97 -7.96
N PHE A 147 6.84 6.27 -8.95
CA PHE A 147 7.52 5.93 -10.19
C PHE A 147 6.78 6.52 -11.39
N LYS A 148 7.54 6.89 -12.41
CA LYS A 148 7.02 7.40 -13.69
C LYS A 148 7.62 6.56 -14.80
N GLN A 149 6.76 5.90 -15.57
CA GLN A 149 7.13 5.06 -16.70
C GLN A 149 6.50 5.62 -17.99
N THR A 150 7.29 5.75 -19.05
CA THR A 150 6.74 6.05 -20.38
C THR A 150 6.35 4.73 -21.03
N ARG A 151 5.19 4.69 -21.66
CA ARG A 151 4.77 3.54 -22.44
C ARG A 151 5.74 3.35 -23.61
N ALA A 152 6.31 2.13 -23.71
CA ALA A 152 7.17 1.76 -24.84
C ALA A 152 6.35 1.48 -26.11
#